data_259e695a232ff9c8c5d2693e292477d8
#
_entry.id   259e695a232ff9c8c5d2693e292477d8
#
_cell.length_a   1.000
_cell.length_b   1.000
_cell.length_c   1.000
_cell.angle_alpha   90.00
_cell.angle_beta   90.00
_cell.angle_gamma   90.00
#
_symmetry.space_group_name_H-M   'P 1'
#
loop_
_entity.id
_entity.type
_entity.pdbx_description
1 polymer ?
#
loop_
_entity_poly.entity_id
_entity_poly.type
_entity_poly.pdbx_seq_one_letter_code
_entity_poly.pdbx_strand_id
1 'polypeptide(L)'
;GAQQIRNSSLQDSVLSIFLLPPSIGELHRRLISRAQDDMATVERRMKRSWDEISHWDSYDYVLVNDDLDATERQLQTIIDAERMRRPRQPGLTDVVRRLQMEFEDTAL
;
A
#
# COMPACT_ATOMS: atom_id res chain seq x y z
N GLY A 1 -1.40 7.09 8.80
CA GLY A 1 -1.99 7.07 7.51
C GLY A 1 -1.03 6.69 6.41
N ALA A 2 -1.57 6.59 5.22
CA ALA A 2 -0.79 6.26 4.04
C ALA A 2 0.10 7.46 3.70
N GLN A 3 1.32 7.39 4.05
CA GLN A 3 2.17 8.53 4.05
C GLN A 3 2.96 8.78 2.79
N GLN A 4 3.50 9.92 2.73
CA GLN A 4 3.99 10.58 1.54
C GLN A 4 5.46 10.26 1.28
N ILE A 5 5.79 9.00 1.22
CA ILE A 5 7.16 8.61 0.92
C ILE A 5 7.44 8.67 -0.59
N ARG A 6 6.38 8.69 -1.38
CA ARG A 6 6.49 8.62 -2.83
C ARG A 6 7.26 9.79 -3.46
N ASN A 7 7.47 10.87 -2.71
CA ASN A 7 8.23 12.00 -3.20
C ASN A 7 9.71 11.93 -2.86
N SER A 8 10.15 10.82 -2.27
CA SER A 8 11.56 10.64 -1.94
C SER A 8 12.37 10.22 -3.15
N SER A 9 13.69 10.18 -2.99
CA SER A 9 14.58 9.68 -4.02
C SER A 9 14.41 8.18 -4.27
N LEU A 10 13.68 7.49 -3.39
CA LEU A 10 13.39 6.06 -3.52
C LEU A 10 12.00 5.81 -4.12
N GLN A 11 11.46 6.78 -4.80
CA GLN A 11 10.11 6.72 -5.35
C GLN A 11 9.83 5.46 -6.14
N ASP A 12 10.79 4.99 -6.93
CA ASP A 12 10.64 3.80 -7.75
C ASP A 12 10.59 2.51 -6.91
N SER A 13 11.06 2.58 -5.68
CA SER A 13 11.08 1.44 -4.75
C SER A 13 9.97 1.51 -3.72
N VAL A 14 9.17 2.56 -3.74
CA VAL A 14 8.16 2.82 -2.72
C VAL A 14 6.79 2.53 -3.27
N LEU A 15 5.97 1.93 -2.41
CA LEU A 15 4.61 1.57 -2.69
C LEU A 15 3.70 2.34 -1.74
N SER A 16 2.66 2.94 -2.27
CA SER A 16 1.68 3.64 -1.43
C SER A 16 0.35 2.89 -1.44
N ILE A 17 -0.18 2.66 -0.26
CA ILE A 17 -1.45 1.95 -0.06
C ILE A 17 -2.34 2.81 0.81
N PHE A 18 -3.57 3.03 0.36
CA PHE A 18 -4.56 3.79 1.11
C PHE A 18 -5.64 2.84 1.61
N LEU A 19 -5.94 2.93 2.90
CA LEU A 19 -6.99 2.12 3.52
C LEU A 19 -8.20 3.01 3.75
N LEU A 20 -9.28 2.70 3.03
CA LEU A 20 -10.55 3.42 3.20
C LEU A 20 -11.39 2.77 4.29
N PRO A 21 -12.13 3.55 5.07
CA PRO A 21 -13.12 2.97 5.98
C PRO A 21 -14.29 2.38 5.20
N PRO A 22 -15.00 1.40 5.77
CA PRO A 22 -16.15 0.80 5.07
C PRO A 22 -17.33 1.74 4.96
N SER A 23 -17.43 2.72 5.86
CA SER A 23 -18.48 3.71 5.84
C SER A 23 -18.05 4.93 6.65
N ILE A 24 -18.73 6.04 6.43
CA ILE A 24 -18.46 7.25 7.21
C ILE A 24 -18.94 7.06 8.66
N GLY A 25 -20.02 6.33 8.86
CA GLY A 25 -20.48 6.00 10.21
C GLY A 25 -19.44 5.21 11.00
N GLU A 26 -18.81 4.24 10.38
CA GLU A 26 -17.77 3.46 11.03
C GLU A 26 -16.54 4.32 11.34
N LEU A 27 -16.15 5.19 10.42
CA LEU A 27 -15.08 6.13 10.65
C LEU A 27 -15.37 7.03 11.84
N HIS A 28 -16.56 7.59 11.89
CA HIS A 28 -16.98 8.45 12.98
C HIS A 28 -16.93 7.72 14.31
N ARG A 29 -17.42 6.50 14.34
CA ARG A 29 -17.40 5.67 15.56
C ARG A 29 -15.98 5.43 16.05
N ARG A 30 -15.06 5.11 15.14
CA ARG A 30 -13.66 4.88 15.50
C ARG A 30 -13.01 6.14 16.04
N LEU A 31 -13.31 7.30 15.46
CA LEU A 31 -12.73 8.56 15.91
C LEU A 31 -13.26 8.97 17.29
N ILE A 32 -14.55 8.76 17.55
CA ILE A 32 -15.13 9.03 18.86
C ILE A 32 -14.43 8.17 19.92
N SER A 33 -14.26 6.89 19.64
CA SER A 33 -13.62 5.99 20.58
C SER A 33 -12.19 6.42 20.93
N ARG A 34 -11.45 6.93 19.95
CA ARG A 34 -10.07 7.37 20.17
C ARG A 34 -9.96 8.73 20.83
N ALA A 35 -10.94 9.60 20.59
CA ALA A 35 -10.90 10.98 21.08
C ALA A 35 -11.39 11.14 22.51
N GLN A 36 -11.93 10.08 23.12
CA GLN A 36 -12.40 10.11 24.51
C GLN A 36 -13.37 11.28 24.77
N ASP A 37 -14.38 11.39 23.92
CA ASP A 37 -15.48 12.37 24.06
C ASP A 37 -15.12 13.81 23.71
N ASP A 38 -13.92 14.08 23.20
CA ASP A 38 -13.60 15.43 22.73
C ASP A 38 -14.18 15.65 21.33
N MET A 39 -15.35 16.26 21.27
CA MET A 39 -16.07 16.44 20.02
C MET A 39 -15.35 17.39 19.05
N ALA A 40 -14.64 18.38 19.55
CA ALA A 40 -13.88 19.28 18.69
C ALA A 40 -12.76 18.53 17.98
N THR A 41 -12.12 17.61 18.67
CA THR A 41 -11.09 16.76 18.07
C THR A 41 -11.68 15.82 17.02
N VAL A 42 -12.86 15.24 17.33
CA VAL A 42 -13.56 14.37 16.38
C VAL A 42 -13.86 15.13 15.09
N GLU A 43 -14.40 16.34 15.19
CA GLU A 43 -14.73 17.14 14.02
C GLU A 43 -13.51 17.47 13.17
N ARG A 44 -12.39 17.83 13.81
CA ARG A 44 -11.16 18.09 13.09
C ARG A 44 -10.67 16.87 12.33
N ARG A 45 -10.72 15.71 12.98
CA ARG A 45 -10.26 14.46 12.36
C ARG A 45 -11.19 14.01 11.24
N MET A 46 -12.48 14.27 11.37
CA MET A 46 -13.43 13.98 10.29
C MET A 46 -13.12 14.81 9.05
N LYS A 47 -12.82 16.10 9.23
CA LYS A 47 -12.45 16.96 8.11
C LYS A 47 -11.15 16.51 7.46
N ARG A 48 -10.16 16.12 8.27
CA ARG A 48 -8.90 15.63 7.75
C ARG A 48 -9.12 14.36 6.94
N SER A 49 -9.94 13.45 7.46
CA SER A 49 -10.25 12.21 6.75
C SER A 49 -10.94 12.47 5.43
N TRP A 50 -11.85 13.44 5.40
CA TRP A 50 -12.53 13.82 4.18
C TRP A 50 -11.54 14.29 3.12
N ASP A 51 -10.59 15.14 3.53
CA ASP A 51 -9.54 15.62 2.64
C ASP A 51 -8.66 14.46 2.13
N GLU A 52 -8.27 13.57 3.02
CA GLU A 52 -7.44 12.41 2.66
C GLU A 52 -8.17 11.51 1.67
N ILE A 53 -9.45 11.24 1.90
CA ILE A 53 -10.25 10.42 1.00
C ILE A 53 -10.36 11.06 -0.37
N SER A 54 -10.40 12.38 -0.43
CA SER A 54 -10.45 13.10 -1.72
C SER A 54 -9.22 12.86 -2.59
N HIS A 55 -8.13 12.42 -2.01
CA HIS A 55 -6.88 12.14 -2.73
C HIS A 55 -6.66 10.65 -2.99
N TRP A 56 -7.72 9.85 -2.93
CA TRP A 56 -7.64 8.41 -3.07
C TRP A 56 -6.93 7.96 -4.36
N ASP A 57 -7.10 8.70 -5.44
CA ASP A 57 -6.57 8.32 -6.76
C ASP A 57 -5.08 8.62 -6.92
N SER A 58 -4.43 9.16 -5.89
CA SER A 58 -2.99 9.39 -5.94
C SER A 58 -2.17 8.25 -5.33
N TYR A 59 -2.83 7.21 -4.85
CA TYR A 59 -2.17 6.04 -4.26
C TYR A 59 -2.07 4.90 -5.25
N ASP A 60 -1.06 4.06 -5.07
CA ASP A 60 -0.86 2.90 -5.95
C ASP A 60 -1.92 1.84 -5.76
N TYR A 61 -2.34 1.63 -4.51
CA TYR A 61 -3.38 0.67 -4.15
C TYR A 61 -4.36 1.31 -3.19
N VAL A 62 -5.63 0.97 -3.33
CA VAL A 62 -6.68 1.44 -2.43
C VAL A 62 -7.48 0.23 -1.97
N LEU A 63 -7.57 0.04 -0.66
CA LEU A 63 -8.30 -1.06 -0.07
C LEU A 63 -9.39 -0.53 0.85
N VAL A 64 -10.53 -1.21 0.88
CA VAL A 64 -11.57 -0.91 1.84
C VAL A 64 -11.36 -1.79 3.06
N ASN A 65 -11.10 -1.16 4.20
CA ASN A 65 -10.84 -1.88 5.45
C ASN A 65 -12.15 -2.20 6.18
N ASP A 66 -12.88 -3.15 5.63
CA ASP A 66 -14.15 -3.60 6.21
C ASP A 66 -13.92 -4.71 7.23
N ASP A 67 -13.12 -5.70 6.86
CA ASP A 67 -12.75 -6.83 7.70
C ASP A 67 -11.23 -6.82 7.85
N LEU A 68 -10.76 -6.72 9.09
CA LEU A 68 -9.32 -6.63 9.36
C LEU A 68 -8.55 -7.82 8.80
N ASP A 69 -9.07 -9.04 8.97
CA ASP A 69 -8.39 -10.22 8.48
C ASP A 69 -8.30 -10.23 6.94
N ALA A 70 -9.38 -9.83 6.29
CA ALA A 70 -9.37 -9.72 4.82
C ALA A 70 -8.39 -8.66 4.35
N THR A 71 -8.34 -7.53 5.04
CA THR A 71 -7.41 -6.46 4.71
C THR A 71 -5.95 -6.91 4.87
N GLU A 72 -5.66 -7.64 5.94
CA GLU A 72 -4.32 -8.17 6.15
C GLU A 72 -3.91 -9.12 5.03
N ARG A 73 -4.81 -9.98 4.59
CA ARG A 73 -4.54 -10.89 3.46
C ARG A 73 -4.28 -10.12 2.17
N GLN A 74 -5.07 -9.08 1.93
CA GLN A 74 -4.89 -8.23 0.75
C GLN A 74 -3.55 -7.50 0.78
N LEU A 75 -3.17 -6.98 1.95
CA LEU A 75 -1.87 -6.33 2.12
C LEU A 75 -0.73 -7.31 1.84
N GLN A 76 -0.83 -8.53 2.37
CA GLN A 76 0.19 -9.54 2.13
C GLN A 76 0.27 -9.90 0.65
N THR A 77 -0.88 -10.00 -0.03
CA THR A 77 -0.92 -10.27 -1.46
C THR A 77 -0.21 -9.17 -2.25
N ILE A 78 -0.43 -7.92 -1.89
CA ILE A 78 0.23 -6.79 -2.54
C ILE A 78 1.74 -6.87 -2.34
N ILE A 79 2.16 -7.11 -1.10
CA ILE A 79 3.59 -7.20 -0.77
C ILE A 79 4.25 -8.33 -1.57
N ASP A 80 3.61 -9.49 -1.61
CA ASP A 80 4.15 -10.64 -2.31
C ASP A 80 4.26 -10.37 -3.82
N ALA A 81 3.22 -9.76 -4.39
CA ALA A 81 3.23 -9.43 -5.81
C ALA A 81 4.30 -8.39 -6.14
N GLU A 82 4.46 -7.39 -5.28
CA GLU A 82 5.44 -6.33 -5.51
C GLU A 82 6.87 -6.87 -5.44
N ARG A 83 7.12 -7.85 -4.59
CA ARG A 83 8.43 -8.49 -4.51
C ARG A 83 8.79 -9.25 -5.77
N MET A 84 7.80 -9.68 -6.53
CA MET A 84 8.01 -10.40 -7.78
C MET A 84 8.20 -9.48 -8.98
N ARG A 85 8.01 -8.19 -8.82
CA ARG A 85 8.23 -7.26 -9.92
C ARG A 85 9.69 -7.29 -10.34
N ARG A 86 9.92 -7.27 -11.65
CA ARG A 86 11.28 -7.36 -12.21
C ARG A 86 12.29 -6.41 -11.54
N PRO A 87 11.97 -5.11 -11.35
CA PRO A 87 12.97 -4.20 -10.76
C PRO A 87 13.34 -4.51 -9.32
N ARG A 88 12.52 -5.33 -8.64
CA ARG A 88 12.75 -5.66 -7.22
C ARG A 88 13.41 -7.03 -7.02
N GLN A 89 13.92 -7.61 -8.09
CA GLN A 89 14.58 -8.91 -8.04
C GLN A 89 16.05 -8.75 -8.39
N PRO A 90 16.89 -8.40 -7.42
CA PRO A 90 18.31 -8.12 -7.70
C PRO A 90 19.08 -9.31 -8.24
N GLY A 91 18.65 -10.54 -7.92
CA GLY A 91 19.33 -11.73 -8.43
C GLY A 91 18.91 -12.16 -9.82
N LEU A 92 17.93 -11.50 -10.41
CA LEU A 92 17.35 -11.94 -11.68
C LEU A 92 18.35 -11.85 -12.84
N THR A 93 19.17 -10.82 -12.85
CA THR A 93 20.20 -10.66 -13.87
C THR A 93 21.15 -11.83 -13.89
N ASP A 94 21.56 -12.31 -12.72
CA ASP A 94 22.47 -13.45 -12.63
C ASP A 94 21.82 -14.73 -13.12
N VAL A 95 20.53 -14.92 -12.80
CA VAL A 95 19.77 -16.09 -13.28
C VAL A 95 19.71 -16.09 -14.80
N VAL A 96 19.35 -14.94 -15.38
CA VAL A 96 19.25 -14.82 -16.83
C VAL A 96 20.61 -15.07 -17.49
N ARG A 97 21.67 -14.51 -16.91
CA ARG A 97 23.02 -14.68 -17.45
C ARG A 97 23.46 -16.15 -17.42
N ARG A 98 23.14 -16.84 -16.31
CA ARG A 98 23.43 -18.27 -16.21
C ARG A 98 22.70 -19.08 -17.28
N LEU A 99 21.43 -18.78 -17.48
CA LEU A 99 20.64 -19.47 -18.50
C LEU A 99 21.17 -19.24 -19.89
N GLN A 100 21.63 -18.04 -20.19
CA GLN A 100 22.22 -17.73 -21.48
C GLN A 100 23.52 -18.52 -21.69
N MET A 101 24.35 -18.63 -20.67
CA MET A 101 25.58 -19.41 -20.73
C MET A 101 25.29 -20.89 -20.94
N GLU A 102 24.29 -21.42 -20.25
CA GLU A 102 23.90 -22.83 -20.43
C GLU A 102 23.38 -23.08 -21.84
N PHE A 103 22.67 -22.13 -22.40
CA PHE A 103 22.18 -22.23 -23.76
C PHE A 103 23.32 -22.26 -24.76
N GLU A 104 24.33 -21.44 -24.60
CA GLU A 104 25.50 -21.41 -25.45
C GLU A 104 26.29 -22.70 -25.34
N ASP A 105 26.48 -23.25 -24.13
CA ASP A 105 27.19 -24.47 -23.89
C ASP A 105 26.51 -25.69 -24.51
N THR A 106 25.20 -25.62 -24.70
CA THR A 106 24.46 -26.70 -25.33
C THR A 106 24.74 -26.78 -26.84
N ALA A 107 25.27 -25.70 -27.39
CA ALA A 107 25.67 -25.62 -28.81
C ALA A 107 24.50 -25.90 -29.76
N LEU A 108 23.36 -25.36 -29.44
CA LEU A 108 22.21 -25.46 -30.34
C LEU A 108 22.27 -24.44 -31.46
#